data_38945b0b7695ce016d118389f6c4219d
#
_entry.id   38945b0b7695ce016d118389f6c4219d
#
_cell.length_a   1.000
_cell.length_b   1.000
_cell.length_c   1.000
_cell.angle_alpha   90.00
_cell.angle_beta   90.00
_cell.angle_gamma   90.00
#
_symmetry.space_group_name_H-M   'P 1'
#
loop_
_entity.id
_entity.type
_entity.pdbx_description
1 polymer ?
#
loop_
_entity_poly.entity_id
_entity_poly.type
_entity_poly.pdbx_seq_one_letter_code
_entity_poly.pdbx_strand_id
1 'polypeptide(L)'
;MCTVVVSVAPGSAWPVVFLGLRDEVADRPWDAPAAWWPELGDRVEGVRDREAGGAWLATATAPARASVVLNRREEPAPPAGGWTTRGALPLSAAASGALPGGRPTTRAFNLLAADADGARVASWDGAGLTTETLAPGVHVLTHGSTDDLDVPRVARWLPRFRGVEAPTGPPTGPAGASTGPDDGDRGRWEPWLALLRESTELPADHDEALVRADLLDGRWFGSLSLSLVAVSADQVRHEHHRLDRASPLVGHFA
;
A
#
# COMPACT_ATOMS: atom_id res chain seq x y z
N MET A 1 -0.90 -3.85 11.41
CA MET A 1 -1.55 -2.77 10.61
C MET A 1 -0.66 -2.43 9.45
N CYS A 2 -1.25 -2.27 8.25
CA CYS A 2 -0.54 -2.02 6.99
C CYS A 2 0.40 -0.81 7.05
N THR A 3 1.44 -0.85 6.23
CA THR A 3 2.40 0.25 6.07
C THR A 3 2.58 0.56 4.58
N VAL A 4 2.56 1.82 4.21
CA VAL A 4 2.90 2.29 2.86
C VAL A 4 4.03 3.30 2.97
N VAL A 5 5.10 3.11 2.20
CA VAL A 5 6.17 4.10 2.01
C VAL A 5 6.06 4.62 0.59
N VAL A 6 5.89 5.90 0.42
CA VAL A 6 5.68 6.54 -0.89
C VAL A 6 6.72 7.63 -1.14
N SER A 7 7.28 7.66 -2.34
CA SER A 7 8.10 8.76 -2.84
C SER A 7 7.33 9.54 -3.89
N VAL A 8 7.30 10.86 -3.74
CA VAL A 8 6.71 11.81 -4.68
C VAL A 8 7.83 12.65 -5.27
N ALA A 9 8.03 12.52 -6.60
CA ALA A 9 9.11 13.19 -7.34
C ALA A 9 8.55 13.82 -8.64
N PRO A 10 7.83 14.96 -8.54
CA PRO A 10 7.22 15.61 -9.69
C PRO A 10 8.24 15.92 -10.78
N GLY A 11 7.88 15.71 -12.03
CA GLY A 11 8.76 15.94 -13.18
C GLY A 11 9.75 14.79 -13.48
N SER A 12 9.81 13.76 -12.63
CA SER A 12 10.55 12.53 -12.97
C SER A 12 9.75 11.66 -13.95
N ALA A 13 10.41 10.67 -14.58
CA ALA A 13 9.73 9.70 -15.44
C ALA A 13 8.68 8.87 -14.68
N TRP A 14 8.86 8.69 -13.37
CA TRP A 14 7.95 7.99 -12.47
C TRP A 14 7.66 8.87 -11.25
N PRO A 15 6.71 9.83 -11.39
CA PRO A 15 6.42 10.82 -10.36
C PRO A 15 6.03 10.26 -9.01
N VAL A 16 5.45 9.05 -8.97
CA VAL A 16 5.09 8.38 -7.72
C VAL A 16 5.55 6.93 -7.76
N VAL A 17 6.29 6.53 -6.75
CA VAL A 17 6.59 5.13 -6.46
C VAL A 17 6.23 4.84 -5.01
N PHE A 18 5.72 3.64 -4.73
CA PHE A 18 5.47 3.24 -3.35
C PHE A 18 5.63 1.74 -3.13
N LEU A 19 6.02 1.37 -1.93
CA LEU A 19 5.89 0.02 -1.41
C LEU A 19 4.72 -0.05 -0.41
N GLY A 20 4.00 -1.15 -0.43
CA GLY A 20 2.92 -1.41 0.51
C GLY A 20 3.04 -2.78 1.16
N LEU A 21 3.10 -2.81 2.48
CA LEU A 21 3.00 -4.02 3.28
C LEU A 21 1.57 -4.20 3.76
N ARG A 22 0.93 -5.30 3.34
CA ARG A 22 -0.41 -5.64 3.80
C ARG A 22 -0.33 -6.54 5.02
N ASP A 23 -0.72 -5.99 6.16
CA ASP A 23 -0.86 -6.75 7.41
C ASP A 23 -2.33 -7.13 7.61
N GLU A 24 -2.58 -8.41 7.85
CA GLU A 24 -3.92 -8.94 8.03
C GLU A 24 -3.87 -10.26 8.83
N VAL A 25 -5.00 -10.74 9.30
CA VAL A 25 -5.09 -12.09 9.87
C VAL A 25 -4.82 -13.12 8.79
N ALA A 26 -3.98 -14.11 9.11
CA ALA A 26 -3.41 -15.02 8.13
C ALA A 26 -4.44 -15.93 7.43
N ASP A 27 -5.56 -16.18 8.08
CA ASP A 27 -6.67 -17.01 7.57
C ASP A 27 -7.73 -16.21 6.80
N ARG A 28 -7.59 -14.87 6.69
CA ARG A 28 -8.48 -14.07 5.86
C ARG A 28 -8.24 -14.37 4.37
N PRO A 29 -9.27 -14.83 3.63
CA PRO A 29 -9.09 -15.22 2.24
C PRO A 29 -8.93 -13.99 1.34
N TRP A 30 -7.92 -14.02 0.47
CA TRP A 30 -7.63 -12.95 -0.49
C TRP A 30 -7.01 -13.51 -1.77
N ASP A 31 -7.08 -12.73 -2.85
CA ASP A 31 -6.49 -13.07 -4.15
C ASP A 31 -5.43 -12.03 -4.55
N ALA A 32 -4.40 -12.52 -5.25
CA ALA A 32 -3.36 -11.69 -5.86
C ALA A 32 -3.96 -10.72 -6.90
N PRO A 33 -3.21 -9.68 -7.32
CA PRO A 33 -3.71 -8.71 -8.29
C PRO A 33 -4.21 -9.36 -9.58
N ALA A 34 -5.42 -8.99 -9.97
CA ALA A 34 -6.03 -9.31 -11.26
C ALA A 34 -7.29 -8.43 -11.47
N ALA A 35 -7.90 -8.52 -12.65
CA ALA A 35 -9.14 -7.84 -13.01
C ALA A 35 -10.37 -8.55 -12.42
N TRP A 36 -10.53 -8.50 -11.11
CA TRP A 36 -11.57 -9.19 -10.36
C TRP A 36 -12.96 -8.55 -10.47
N TRP A 37 -13.07 -7.33 -10.97
CA TRP A 37 -14.29 -6.52 -11.03
C TRP A 37 -14.65 -6.22 -12.49
N PRO A 38 -15.36 -7.12 -13.17
CA PRO A 38 -15.66 -6.99 -14.60
C PRO A 38 -16.47 -5.73 -14.93
N GLU A 39 -17.22 -5.19 -13.96
CA GLU A 39 -17.93 -3.92 -14.09
C GLU A 39 -17.03 -2.70 -14.23
N LEU A 40 -15.75 -2.80 -13.82
CA LEU A 40 -14.74 -1.75 -13.99
C LEU A 40 -13.89 -1.94 -15.25
N GLY A 41 -14.12 -3.05 -15.98
CA GLY A 41 -13.37 -3.44 -17.17
C GLY A 41 -11.96 -3.96 -16.85
N ASP A 42 -11.28 -4.50 -17.86
CA ASP A 42 -9.97 -5.16 -17.73
C ASP A 42 -8.80 -4.22 -17.38
N ARG A 43 -9.06 -2.91 -17.37
CA ARG A 43 -8.05 -1.89 -17.05
C ARG A 43 -7.83 -1.67 -15.56
N VAL A 44 -8.72 -2.21 -14.71
CA VAL A 44 -8.61 -2.08 -13.25
C VAL A 44 -8.28 -3.43 -12.65
N GLU A 45 -7.12 -3.51 -12.01
CA GLU A 45 -6.65 -4.70 -11.30
C GLU A 45 -6.46 -4.38 -9.81
N GLY A 46 -6.50 -5.40 -8.96
CA GLY A 46 -6.23 -5.18 -7.55
C GLY A 46 -6.14 -6.44 -6.72
N VAL A 47 -5.59 -6.28 -5.51
CA VAL A 47 -5.54 -7.30 -4.46
C VAL A 47 -6.93 -7.42 -3.84
N ARG A 48 -7.64 -8.52 -4.13
CA ARG A 48 -9.03 -8.71 -3.71
C ARG A 48 -9.12 -9.30 -2.30
N ASP A 49 -9.91 -8.67 -1.45
CA ASP A 49 -10.42 -9.25 -0.22
C ASP A 49 -11.68 -10.05 -0.55
N ARG A 50 -11.64 -11.38 -0.37
CA ARG A 50 -12.74 -12.28 -0.76
C ARG A 50 -13.93 -12.19 0.19
N GLU A 51 -13.74 -11.77 1.43
CA GLU A 51 -14.84 -11.58 2.39
C GLU A 51 -15.56 -10.25 2.16
N ALA A 52 -14.80 -9.17 1.98
CA ALA A 52 -15.36 -7.84 1.79
C ALA A 52 -15.72 -7.52 0.33
N GLY A 53 -15.24 -8.33 -0.64
CA GLY A 53 -15.49 -8.18 -2.07
C GLY A 53 -14.77 -7.02 -2.74
N GLY A 54 -14.04 -6.18 -1.98
CA GLY A 54 -13.31 -5.02 -2.48
C GLY A 54 -11.80 -5.23 -2.57
N ALA A 55 -11.06 -4.16 -2.86
CA ALA A 55 -9.61 -4.17 -2.95
C ALA A 55 -8.94 -3.58 -1.71
N TRP A 56 -7.74 -4.08 -1.38
CA TRP A 56 -6.80 -3.39 -0.51
C TRP A 56 -5.97 -2.38 -1.31
N LEU A 57 -5.46 -2.78 -2.47
CA LEU A 57 -4.73 -1.99 -3.43
C LEU A 57 -5.35 -2.24 -4.80
N ALA A 58 -5.51 -1.18 -5.58
CA ALA A 58 -5.98 -1.23 -6.96
C ALA A 58 -5.11 -0.35 -7.86
N THR A 59 -4.94 -0.79 -9.10
CA THR A 59 -4.27 -0.04 -10.17
C THR A 59 -5.17 0.07 -11.38
N ALA A 60 -4.97 1.10 -12.19
CA ALA A 60 -5.64 1.27 -13.48
C ALA A 60 -4.62 1.67 -14.54
N THR A 61 -4.75 1.11 -15.75
CA THR A 61 -3.80 1.34 -16.84
C THR A 61 -4.15 2.52 -17.74
N ALA A 62 -5.41 2.96 -17.74
CA ALA A 62 -5.86 4.03 -18.63
C ALA A 62 -7.01 4.86 -17.98
N PRO A 63 -6.71 6.06 -17.43
CA PRO A 63 -5.37 6.61 -17.20
C PRO A 63 -4.61 5.86 -16.10
N ALA A 64 -3.27 5.95 -16.13
CA ALA A 64 -2.41 5.28 -15.17
C ALA A 64 -2.62 5.82 -13.75
N ARG A 65 -3.05 4.96 -12.83
CA ARG A 65 -3.33 5.30 -11.43
C ARG A 65 -3.08 4.12 -10.52
N ALA A 66 -2.80 4.43 -9.26
CA ALA A 66 -2.76 3.43 -8.20
C ALA A 66 -3.41 3.97 -6.94
N SER A 67 -4.00 3.12 -6.14
CA SER A 67 -4.61 3.49 -4.87
C SER A 67 -4.54 2.36 -3.86
N VAL A 68 -4.34 2.70 -2.59
CA VAL A 68 -4.27 1.73 -1.50
C VAL A 68 -4.95 2.28 -0.24
N VAL A 69 -5.70 1.44 0.46
CA VAL A 69 -6.42 1.81 1.69
C VAL A 69 -5.77 1.16 2.91
N LEU A 70 -5.60 1.97 3.96
CA LEU A 70 -5.11 1.53 5.26
C LEU A 70 -6.17 1.78 6.32
N ASN A 71 -6.24 0.90 7.29
CA ASN A 71 -7.10 1.09 8.46
C ASN A 71 -6.50 2.15 9.37
N ARG A 72 -7.32 3.06 9.88
CA ARG A 72 -6.94 3.98 10.95
C ARG A 72 -7.26 3.37 12.33
N ARG A 73 -6.68 3.98 13.37
CA ARG A 73 -6.87 3.54 14.76
C ARG A 73 -8.21 3.96 15.35
N GLU A 74 -8.83 4.99 14.78
CA GLU A 74 -10.10 5.52 15.28
C GLU A 74 -11.24 4.53 15.02
N GLU A 75 -12.10 4.37 15.99
CA GLU A 75 -13.27 3.49 15.94
C GLU A 75 -14.56 4.33 16.04
N PRO A 76 -15.01 4.92 14.92
CA PRO A 76 -16.25 5.69 14.92
C PRO A 76 -17.46 4.80 15.22
N ALA A 77 -18.52 5.40 15.75
CA ALA A 77 -19.78 4.69 15.93
C ALA A 77 -20.37 4.25 14.58
N PRO A 78 -20.98 3.07 14.50
CA PRO A 78 -21.57 2.59 13.25
C PRO A 78 -22.69 3.52 12.77
N PRO A 79 -22.77 3.80 11.46
CA PRO A 79 -23.89 4.55 10.90
C PRO A 79 -25.20 3.74 10.98
N ALA A 80 -26.34 4.41 10.92
CA ALA A 80 -27.67 3.78 11.05
C ALA A 80 -27.92 2.62 10.06
N GLY A 81 -27.31 2.66 8.86
CA GLY A 81 -27.38 1.62 7.85
C GLY A 81 -26.28 0.53 7.96
N GLY A 82 -25.47 0.54 9.02
CA GLY A 82 -24.29 -0.32 9.15
C GLY A 82 -23.11 0.17 8.32
N TRP A 83 -21.98 -0.54 8.45
CA TRP A 83 -20.74 -0.20 7.74
C TRP A 83 -20.78 -0.64 6.28
N THR A 84 -20.31 0.22 5.39
CA THR A 84 -19.89 -0.19 4.04
C THR A 84 -18.42 -0.60 4.04
N THR A 85 -18.03 -1.40 3.03
CA THR A 85 -16.63 -1.84 2.91
C THR A 85 -15.71 -0.70 2.49
N ARG A 86 -14.53 -0.62 3.10
CA ARG A 86 -13.45 0.27 2.63
C ARG A 86 -12.85 -0.16 1.28
N GLY A 87 -13.00 -1.44 0.94
CA GLY A 87 -12.42 -2.00 -0.29
C GLY A 87 -12.97 -1.41 -1.59
N ALA A 88 -14.10 -0.71 -1.56
CA ALA A 88 -14.60 0.05 -2.71
C ALA A 88 -13.80 1.32 -2.98
N LEU A 89 -13.11 1.87 -1.98
CA LEU A 89 -12.38 3.15 -2.09
C LEU A 89 -11.18 3.07 -3.05
N PRO A 90 -10.27 2.07 -2.94
CA PRO A 90 -9.16 1.95 -3.89
C PRO A 90 -9.65 1.72 -5.32
N LEU A 91 -10.70 0.94 -5.51
CA LEU A 91 -11.28 0.67 -6.82
C LEU A 91 -11.82 1.95 -7.48
N SER A 92 -12.58 2.74 -6.73
CA SER A 92 -13.10 4.03 -7.20
C SER A 92 -11.98 5.01 -7.54
N ALA A 93 -10.98 5.13 -6.66
CA ALA A 93 -9.85 6.04 -6.87
C ALA A 93 -8.99 5.63 -8.07
N ALA A 94 -8.70 4.35 -8.25
CA ALA A 94 -7.97 3.85 -9.41
C ALA A 94 -8.78 4.06 -10.71
N ALA A 95 -10.05 3.67 -10.73
CA ALA A 95 -10.88 3.73 -11.92
C ALA A 95 -11.16 5.16 -12.40
N SER A 96 -11.47 6.08 -11.49
CA SER A 96 -11.95 7.43 -11.81
C SER A 96 -11.02 8.58 -11.38
N GLY A 97 -10.03 8.32 -10.50
CA GLY A 97 -9.23 9.36 -9.84
C GLY A 97 -9.96 10.10 -8.72
N ALA A 98 -11.24 9.76 -8.47
CA ALA A 98 -12.04 10.43 -7.47
C ALA A 98 -11.68 9.96 -6.05
N LEU A 99 -11.41 10.91 -5.16
CA LEU A 99 -11.35 10.67 -3.73
C LEU A 99 -12.76 10.67 -3.11
N PRO A 100 -12.95 9.98 -1.98
CA PRO A 100 -14.23 10.01 -1.28
C PRO A 100 -14.61 11.43 -0.90
N GLY A 101 -15.91 11.72 -0.95
CA GLY A 101 -16.49 13.00 -0.54
C GLY A 101 -17.62 12.80 0.47
N GLY A 102 -18.09 13.91 1.05
CA GLY A 102 -19.16 13.88 2.02
C GLY A 102 -18.78 13.18 3.34
N ARG A 103 -19.71 12.43 3.92
CA ARG A 103 -19.48 11.64 5.13
C ARG A 103 -19.43 10.15 4.79
N PRO A 104 -18.24 9.53 4.77
CA PRO A 104 -18.13 8.11 4.50
C PRO A 104 -18.89 7.26 5.52
N THR A 105 -19.53 6.17 5.05
CA THR A 105 -20.19 5.18 5.89
C THR A 105 -19.29 3.99 6.21
N THR A 106 -17.99 4.10 5.92
CA THR A 106 -16.98 3.10 6.24
C THR A 106 -16.38 3.34 7.63
N ARG A 107 -15.70 2.33 8.16
CA ARG A 107 -14.76 2.54 9.29
C ARG A 107 -13.67 3.52 8.88
N ALA A 108 -12.95 4.07 9.87
CA ALA A 108 -11.85 5.01 9.65
C ALA A 108 -10.76 4.46 8.72
N PHE A 109 -10.20 5.32 7.86
CA PHE A 109 -9.22 4.93 6.85
C PHE A 109 -8.26 6.07 6.48
N ASN A 110 -7.11 5.68 5.93
CA ASN A 110 -6.28 6.48 5.05
C ASN A 110 -6.36 5.86 3.65
N LEU A 111 -6.58 6.67 2.62
CA LEU A 111 -6.61 6.26 1.22
C LEU A 111 -5.55 7.06 0.46
N LEU A 112 -4.46 6.40 0.05
CA LEU A 112 -3.50 6.97 -0.88
C LEU A 112 -4.04 6.80 -2.31
N ALA A 113 -4.02 7.86 -3.08
CA ALA A 113 -4.28 7.86 -4.51
C ALA A 113 -3.11 8.54 -5.24
N ALA A 114 -2.55 7.84 -6.23
CA ALA A 114 -1.38 8.23 -7.00
C ALA A 114 -1.71 8.27 -8.50
N ASP A 115 -1.25 9.29 -9.17
CA ASP A 115 -1.33 9.49 -10.61
C ASP A 115 -0.08 10.24 -11.12
N ALA A 116 -0.10 10.67 -12.39
CA ALA A 116 1.01 11.40 -13.00
C ALA A 116 1.29 12.76 -12.34
N ASP A 117 0.30 13.36 -11.71
CA ASP A 117 0.40 14.69 -11.09
C ASP A 117 0.97 14.60 -9.66
N GLY A 118 1.02 13.39 -9.07
CA GLY A 118 1.55 13.16 -7.74
C GLY A 118 0.69 12.22 -6.89
N ALA A 119 0.74 12.42 -5.58
CA ALA A 119 0.02 11.60 -4.62
C ALA A 119 -0.84 12.43 -3.68
N ARG A 120 -2.05 11.95 -3.38
CA ARG A 120 -3.01 12.55 -2.45
C ARG A 120 -3.44 11.53 -1.41
N VAL A 121 -3.70 11.99 -0.21
CA VAL A 121 -4.22 11.15 0.87
C VAL A 121 -5.56 11.69 1.34
N ALA A 122 -6.60 10.86 1.28
CA ALA A 122 -7.86 11.12 1.93
C ALA A 122 -7.90 10.37 3.27
N SER A 123 -8.13 11.08 4.36
CA SER A 123 -8.17 10.52 5.71
C SER A 123 -9.55 10.75 6.34
N TRP A 124 -10.18 9.68 6.79
CA TRP A 124 -11.45 9.67 7.52
C TRP A 124 -11.25 9.11 8.92
N ASP A 125 -11.47 9.93 9.95
CA ASP A 125 -11.33 9.55 11.36
C ASP A 125 -12.67 9.17 12.04
N GLY A 126 -13.77 9.23 11.27
CA GLY A 126 -15.12 9.00 11.80
C GLY A 126 -15.88 10.29 12.12
N ALA A 127 -15.20 11.41 12.21
CA ALA A 127 -15.79 12.73 12.46
C ALA A 127 -15.60 13.68 11.28
N GLY A 128 -14.37 13.73 10.72
CA GLY A 128 -13.97 14.58 9.61
C GLY A 128 -13.26 13.83 8.49
N LEU A 129 -13.60 14.16 7.25
CA LEU A 129 -12.87 13.73 6.06
C LEU A 129 -11.95 14.86 5.62
N THR A 130 -10.66 14.57 5.57
CA THR A 130 -9.64 15.51 5.09
C THR A 130 -8.95 14.96 3.84
N THR A 131 -8.42 15.85 3.01
CA THR A 131 -7.60 15.48 1.86
C THR A 131 -6.36 16.37 1.84
N GLU A 132 -5.20 15.74 1.68
CA GLU A 132 -3.93 16.42 1.50
C GLU A 132 -3.24 15.99 0.22
N THR A 133 -2.49 16.89 -0.41
CA THR A 133 -1.53 16.55 -1.47
C THR A 133 -0.17 16.38 -0.83
N LEU A 134 0.47 15.23 -1.07
CA LEU A 134 1.79 14.99 -0.54
C LEU A 134 2.83 15.89 -1.21
N ALA A 135 3.68 16.51 -0.41
CA ALA A 135 4.81 17.28 -0.89
C ALA A 135 5.84 16.37 -1.60
N PRO A 136 6.72 16.91 -2.46
CA PRO A 136 7.86 16.15 -2.96
C PRO A 136 8.70 15.57 -1.83
N GLY A 137 9.11 14.31 -1.95
CA GLY A 137 9.90 13.58 -0.94
C GLY A 137 9.29 12.24 -0.55
N VAL A 138 9.83 11.66 0.52
CA VAL A 138 9.42 10.35 1.04
C VAL A 138 8.49 10.52 2.24
N HIS A 139 7.38 9.81 2.21
CA HIS A 139 6.34 9.79 3.24
C HIS A 139 5.99 8.36 3.67
N VAL A 140 5.52 8.21 4.90
CA VAL A 140 5.05 6.93 5.45
C VAL A 140 3.61 7.06 5.94
N LEU A 141 2.75 6.16 5.48
CA LEU A 141 1.37 6.04 5.90
C LEU A 141 1.19 4.74 6.70
N THR A 142 0.46 4.85 7.80
CA THR A 142 0.05 3.72 8.63
C THR A 142 -1.39 3.94 9.11
N HIS A 143 -1.67 3.65 10.36
CA HIS A 143 -2.98 3.86 11.01
C HIS A 143 -3.15 5.26 11.65
N GLY A 144 -2.12 6.07 11.63
CA GLY A 144 -2.12 7.47 12.07
C GLY A 144 -2.26 8.43 10.89
N SER A 145 -1.90 9.68 11.09
CA SER A 145 -1.75 10.67 10.02
C SER A 145 -0.53 10.35 9.15
N THR A 146 -0.40 11.01 8.01
CA THR A 146 0.83 10.94 7.20
C THR A 146 2.02 11.37 8.04
N ASP A 147 3.11 10.61 7.99
CA ASP A 147 4.35 10.87 8.72
C ASP A 147 4.20 11.01 10.25
N ASP A 148 3.22 10.35 10.83
CA ASP A 148 2.87 10.42 12.26
C ASP A 148 3.97 9.82 13.14
N LEU A 149 4.83 10.67 13.69
CA LEU A 149 5.96 10.28 14.54
C LEU A 149 5.54 9.72 15.91
N ASP A 150 4.26 9.83 16.31
CA ASP A 150 3.73 9.16 17.49
C ASP A 150 3.53 7.65 17.25
N VAL A 151 3.63 7.21 15.99
CA VAL A 151 3.65 5.79 15.62
C VAL A 151 5.10 5.29 15.63
N PRO A 152 5.48 4.35 16.52
CA PRO A 152 6.88 3.94 16.72
C PRO A 152 7.59 3.52 15.43
N ARG A 153 6.92 2.74 14.55
CA ARG A 153 7.50 2.34 13.26
C ARG A 153 7.73 3.52 12.31
N VAL A 154 6.87 4.53 12.33
CA VAL A 154 7.07 5.74 11.51
C VAL A 154 8.25 6.53 12.06
N ALA A 155 8.29 6.76 13.36
CA ALA A 155 9.38 7.48 14.02
C ALA A 155 10.75 6.85 13.72
N ARG A 156 10.82 5.50 13.74
CA ARG A 156 12.05 4.76 13.45
C ARG A 156 12.44 4.79 11.98
N TRP A 157 11.51 4.49 11.08
CA TRP A 157 11.85 4.16 9.69
C TRP A 157 11.73 5.33 8.72
N LEU A 158 10.87 6.32 8.95
CA LEU A 158 10.74 7.48 8.06
C LEU A 158 12.08 8.22 7.85
N PRO A 159 12.87 8.54 8.89
CA PRO A 159 14.18 9.19 8.70
C PRO A 159 15.14 8.31 7.88
N ARG A 160 15.05 7.00 8.00
CA ARG A 160 15.91 6.06 7.29
C ARG A 160 15.53 5.93 5.82
N PHE A 161 14.23 5.85 5.51
CA PHE A 161 13.74 5.90 4.12
C PHE A 161 14.10 7.22 3.44
N ARG A 162 14.08 8.33 4.18
CA ARG A 162 14.55 9.64 3.69
C ARG A 162 16.08 9.72 3.54
N GLY A 163 16.81 8.91 4.26
CA GLY A 163 18.29 8.86 4.26
C GLY A 163 18.89 8.00 3.15
N VAL A 164 18.07 7.22 2.42
CA VAL A 164 18.52 6.39 1.30
C VAL A 164 17.88 6.85 0.01
N GLU A 165 18.46 6.44 -1.13
CA GLU A 165 17.89 6.77 -2.43
C GLU A 165 16.51 6.11 -2.61
N ALA A 166 15.52 6.93 -2.97
CA ALA A 166 14.20 6.43 -3.32
C ALA A 166 14.21 5.76 -4.70
N PRO A 167 13.41 4.72 -4.94
CA PRO A 167 13.30 4.12 -6.26
C PRO A 167 12.89 5.16 -7.32
N THR A 168 13.57 5.15 -8.47
CA THR A 168 13.35 6.11 -9.56
C THR A 168 12.64 5.48 -10.76
N GLY A 169 12.12 4.27 -10.61
CA GLY A 169 11.49 3.53 -11.71
C GLY A 169 10.65 2.35 -11.24
N PRO A 170 10.07 1.62 -12.21
CA PRO A 170 9.21 0.49 -11.90
C PRO A 170 10.00 -0.65 -11.23
N PRO A 171 9.31 -1.51 -10.48
CA PRO A 171 9.82 -2.83 -10.18
C PRO A 171 9.99 -3.61 -11.49
N THR A 172 10.92 -4.57 -11.53
CA THR A 172 11.27 -5.30 -12.76
C THR A 172 10.16 -6.17 -13.31
N GLY A 173 10.08 -6.21 -14.63
CA GLY A 173 9.35 -7.20 -15.42
C GLY A 173 7.88 -6.88 -15.66
N PRO A 174 7.30 -7.40 -16.77
CA PRO A 174 5.85 -7.42 -16.93
C PRO A 174 5.25 -8.35 -15.88
N ALA A 175 4.08 -7.99 -15.34
CA ALA A 175 3.31 -8.85 -14.47
C ALA A 175 3.15 -10.24 -15.13
N GLY A 176 3.78 -11.28 -14.55
CA GLY A 176 3.69 -12.66 -15.04
C GLY A 176 4.91 -13.25 -15.73
N ALA A 177 6.01 -12.54 -15.93
CA ALA A 177 7.22 -13.07 -16.57
C ALA A 177 8.42 -13.04 -15.61
N SER A 178 8.49 -14.01 -14.72
CA SER A 178 9.72 -14.37 -14.02
C SER A 178 10.44 -15.43 -14.84
N THR A 179 11.31 -15.05 -15.77
CA THR A 179 12.38 -15.93 -16.28
C THR A 179 13.47 -15.08 -16.94
N GLY A 180 14.51 -14.75 -16.19
CA GLY A 180 15.77 -14.24 -16.76
C GLY A 180 16.45 -13.23 -15.84
N PRO A 181 17.78 -13.24 -15.81
CA PRO A 181 18.56 -12.34 -14.97
C PRO A 181 18.65 -10.97 -15.66
N ASP A 182 17.67 -10.12 -15.45
CA ASP A 182 17.81 -8.70 -15.74
C ASP A 182 17.85 -7.94 -14.41
N ASP A 183 19.01 -8.05 -13.74
CA ASP A 183 19.30 -7.47 -12.44
C ASP A 183 19.28 -5.93 -12.42
N GLY A 184 19.14 -5.28 -13.57
CA GLY A 184 19.29 -3.84 -13.72
C GLY A 184 18.21 -3.01 -13.01
N ASP A 185 17.01 -3.52 -12.88
CA ASP A 185 15.87 -2.78 -12.35
C ASP A 185 15.59 -3.06 -10.86
N ARG A 186 15.81 -4.28 -10.38
CA ARG A 186 15.69 -4.59 -8.94
C ARG A 186 16.65 -3.76 -8.10
N GLY A 187 17.84 -3.45 -8.62
CA GLY A 187 18.81 -2.58 -7.95
C GLY A 187 18.25 -1.23 -7.52
N ARG A 188 17.25 -0.70 -8.23
CA ARG A 188 16.63 0.59 -7.89
C ARG A 188 15.76 0.54 -6.62
N TRP A 189 15.18 -0.61 -6.29
CA TRP A 189 14.37 -0.80 -5.07
C TRP A 189 15.22 -1.30 -3.90
N GLU A 190 16.46 -1.74 -4.18
CA GLU A 190 17.34 -2.35 -3.18
C GLU A 190 17.54 -1.50 -1.92
N PRO A 191 17.75 -0.18 -1.98
CA PRO A 191 17.89 0.61 -0.76
C PRO A 191 16.67 0.51 0.18
N TRP A 192 15.45 0.48 -0.38
CA TRP A 192 14.23 0.34 0.40
C TRP A 192 13.99 -1.10 0.87
N LEU A 193 14.28 -2.08 0.01
CA LEU A 193 14.17 -3.50 0.36
C LEU A 193 15.19 -3.90 1.44
N ALA A 194 16.39 -3.29 1.45
CA ALA A 194 17.36 -3.48 2.51
C ALA A 194 16.83 -3.03 3.89
N LEU A 195 16.08 -1.92 3.94
CA LEU A 195 15.44 -1.46 5.18
C LEU A 195 14.34 -2.42 5.64
N LEU A 196 13.59 -3.03 4.71
CA LEU A 196 12.62 -4.08 5.08
C LEU A 196 13.32 -5.30 5.66
N ARG A 197 14.42 -5.76 5.05
CA ARG A 197 15.22 -6.88 5.59
C ARG A 197 15.79 -6.55 6.96
N GLU A 198 16.34 -5.38 7.14
CA GLU A 198 16.82 -4.93 8.45
C GLU A 198 15.70 -4.92 9.50
N SER A 199 14.48 -4.54 9.11
CA SER A 199 13.33 -4.60 10.02
C SER A 199 13.04 -6.01 10.54
N THR A 200 13.44 -7.06 9.83
CA THR A 200 13.26 -8.44 10.29
C THR A 200 14.26 -8.86 11.38
N GLU A 201 15.25 -8.04 11.70
CA GLU A 201 16.14 -8.22 12.85
C GLU A 201 15.44 -7.87 14.18
N LEU A 202 14.35 -7.09 14.10
CA LEU A 202 13.48 -6.86 15.26
C LEU A 202 12.57 -8.07 15.49
N PRO A 203 12.13 -8.32 16.74
CA PRO A 203 11.03 -9.25 17.00
C PRO A 203 9.82 -8.87 16.15
N ALA A 204 9.18 -9.85 15.51
CA ALA A 204 8.11 -9.58 14.55
C ALA A 204 6.84 -9.00 15.18
N ASP A 205 6.68 -9.08 16.51
CA ASP A 205 5.64 -8.45 17.33
C ASP A 205 6.04 -7.05 17.83
N HIS A 206 7.29 -6.62 17.60
CA HIS A 206 7.77 -5.31 18.05
C HIS A 206 7.03 -4.16 17.36
N ASP A 207 6.65 -3.13 18.09
CA ASP A 207 5.86 -2.00 17.56
C ASP A 207 6.56 -1.22 16.43
N GLU A 208 7.88 -1.26 16.41
CA GLU A 208 8.71 -0.64 15.36
C GLU A 208 8.89 -1.55 14.14
N ALA A 209 8.56 -2.85 14.20
CA ALA A 209 8.78 -3.75 13.07
C ALA A 209 7.90 -3.36 11.88
N LEU A 210 8.51 -3.28 10.68
CA LEU A 210 7.78 -3.10 9.41
C LEU A 210 7.13 -4.40 8.99
N VAL A 211 7.88 -5.49 9.03
CA VAL A 211 7.38 -6.83 8.70
C VAL A 211 6.96 -7.51 10.00
N ARG A 212 5.69 -7.84 10.09
CA ARG A 212 5.06 -8.31 11.33
C ARG A 212 4.62 -9.76 11.26
N ALA A 213 4.70 -10.43 12.42
CA ALA A 213 4.01 -11.69 12.70
C ALA A 213 3.70 -11.74 14.21
N ASP A 214 2.42 -11.72 14.56
CA ASP A 214 1.94 -11.62 15.93
C ASP A 214 0.70 -12.49 16.15
N LEU A 215 0.29 -12.69 17.39
CA LEU A 215 -0.97 -13.31 17.76
C LEU A 215 -1.95 -12.23 18.23
N LEU A 216 -2.99 -11.98 17.45
CA LEU A 216 -4.08 -11.08 17.80
C LEU A 216 -5.33 -11.92 18.06
N ASP A 217 -5.83 -11.89 19.32
CA ASP A 217 -7.00 -12.67 19.77
C ASP A 217 -6.91 -14.17 19.41
N GLY A 218 -5.71 -14.74 19.56
CA GLY A 218 -5.44 -16.16 19.25
C GLY A 218 -5.35 -16.50 17.76
N ARG A 219 -5.46 -15.52 16.87
CA ARG A 219 -5.28 -15.64 15.43
C ARG A 219 -3.95 -15.05 15.01
N TRP A 220 -3.29 -15.69 14.05
CA TRP A 220 -2.10 -15.11 13.45
C TRP A 220 -2.44 -13.86 12.64
N PHE A 221 -1.78 -12.77 12.99
CA PHE A 221 -1.81 -11.48 12.29
C PHE A 221 -0.41 -11.13 11.83
N GLY A 222 -0.25 -10.68 10.59
CA GLY A 222 1.08 -10.28 10.12
C GLY A 222 1.08 -9.79 8.68
N SER A 223 2.28 -9.53 8.18
CA SER A 223 2.51 -9.07 6.81
C SER A 223 2.30 -10.24 5.85
N LEU A 224 1.23 -10.20 5.07
CA LEU A 224 0.84 -11.27 4.13
C LEU A 224 1.33 -11.03 2.71
N SER A 225 1.58 -9.78 2.36
CA SER A 225 2.10 -9.44 1.03
C SER A 225 2.85 -8.11 1.01
N LEU A 226 3.75 -8.01 0.05
CA LEU A 226 4.45 -6.80 -0.35
C LEU A 226 4.05 -6.44 -1.78
N SER A 227 3.69 -5.19 -1.99
CA SER A 227 3.43 -4.61 -3.30
C SER A 227 4.44 -3.50 -3.57
N LEU A 228 5.06 -3.52 -4.75
CA LEU A 228 5.90 -2.45 -5.27
C LEU A 228 5.17 -1.83 -6.46
N VAL A 229 4.95 -0.52 -6.41
CA VAL A 229 4.14 0.18 -7.41
C VAL A 229 4.87 1.41 -7.91
N ALA A 230 4.86 1.61 -9.23
CA ALA A 230 5.34 2.84 -9.87
C ALA A 230 4.26 3.36 -10.83
N VAL A 231 4.05 4.67 -10.81
CA VAL A 231 3.06 5.37 -11.64
C VAL A 231 3.77 6.46 -12.46
N SER A 232 3.51 6.46 -13.76
CA SER A 232 3.94 7.50 -14.70
C SER A 232 2.73 8.13 -15.40
N ALA A 233 2.95 8.99 -16.37
CA ALA A 233 1.87 9.62 -17.13
C ALA A 233 1.04 8.62 -17.96
N ASP A 234 1.65 7.56 -18.42
CA ASP A 234 1.09 6.61 -19.37
C ASP A 234 1.08 5.16 -18.86
N GLN A 235 1.77 4.87 -17.76
CA GLN A 235 1.94 3.52 -17.26
C GLN A 235 1.81 3.43 -15.74
N VAL A 236 1.24 2.31 -15.28
CA VAL A 236 1.35 1.83 -13.91
C VAL A 236 2.02 0.47 -13.94
N ARG A 237 2.96 0.23 -13.03
CA ARG A 237 3.61 -1.05 -12.83
C ARG A 237 3.37 -1.49 -11.39
N HIS A 238 2.96 -2.73 -11.22
CA HIS A 238 2.68 -3.33 -9.93
C HIS A 238 3.32 -4.71 -9.87
N GLU A 239 4.32 -4.87 -9.01
CA GLU A 239 4.88 -6.15 -8.63
C GLU A 239 4.34 -6.55 -7.26
N HIS A 240 3.90 -7.79 -7.13
CA HIS A 240 3.24 -8.27 -5.92
C HIS A 240 3.85 -9.59 -5.44
N HIS A 241 4.25 -9.62 -4.18
CA HIS A 241 4.84 -10.78 -3.53
C HIS A 241 3.96 -11.23 -2.37
N ARG A 242 3.60 -12.50 -2.36
CA ARG A 242 3.03 -13.15 -1.18
C ARG A 242 4.16 -13.42 -0.20
N LEU A 243 4.00 -13.04 1.06
CA LEU A 243 4.97 -13.27 2.11
C LEU A 243 4.65 -14.58 2.85
N ASP A 244 5.69 -15.35 3.17
CA ASP A 244 5.57 -16.58 3.96
C ASP A 244 5.66 -16.21 5.45
N ARG A 245 4.81 -16.84 6.27
CA ARG A 245 4.84 -16.71 7.73
C ARG A 245 6.16 -17.14 8.36
N ALA A 246 6.79 -18.18 7.82
CA ALA A 246 8.02 -18.76 8.39
C ALA A 246 9.27 -17.96 8.02
N SER A 247 9.24 -17.25 6.90
CA SER A 247 10.37 -16.49 6.37
C SER A 247 9.86 -15.36 5.48
N PRO A 248 9.29 -14.30 6.07
CA PRO A 248 8.52 -13.31 5.30
C PRO A 248 9.31 -12.60 4.20
N LEU A 249 10.63 -12.57 4.26
CA LEU A 249 11.47 -11.93 3.23
C LEU A 249 12.61 -12.82 2.72
N VAL A 250 12.81 -14.03 3.27
CA VAL A 250 13.87 -14.95 2.82
C VAL A 250 13.42 -15.66 1.54
N GLY A 251 14.19 -15.51 0.46
CA GLY A 251 13.93 -16.15 -0.84
C GLY A 251 13.13 -15.33 -1.84
N HIS A 252 12.50 -14.20 -1.44
CA HIS A 252 11.79 -13.33 -2.37
C HIS A 252 12.68 -12.26 -3.01
N PHE A 253 13.88 -12.02 -2.45
CA PHE A 253 14.80 -10.97 -2.88
C PHE A 253 16.27 -11.46 -2.91
N ALA A 254 16.49 -12.79 -3.01
CA ALA A 254 17.82 -13.35 -3.17
C ALA A 254 18.24 -13.36 -4.65
#